data_e9a97cef4c288257e2d80f646ac1e75b
#
_entry.id   e9a97cef4c288257e2d80f646ac1e75b
#
_cell.length_a   1.000
_cell.length_b   1.000
_cell.length_c   1.000
_cell.angle_alpha   90.00
_cell.angle_beta   90.00
_cell.angle_gamma   90.00
#
_symmetry.space_group_name_H-M   'P 1'
#
loop_
_entity.id
_entity.type
_entity.pdbx_description
1 polymer ?
#
loop_
_entity_poly.entity_id
_entity_poly.type
_entity_poly.pdbx_seq_one_letter_code
_entity_poly.pdbx_strand_id
1 'polypeptide(L)'
;MPLLCLSTCPDAETAARIARALVEEQLAACVNWLPGVNSTYRWQGEIHEDAEVLLLIKTTRERFDALCDRLAELHPYEVPELIAFEIARGLPAYLEWLARETAAP
;
A
#
# COMPACT_ATOMS: atom_id res chain seq x y z
N MET A 1 10.86 12.60 0.08
CA MET A 1 11.45 11.28 -0.21
C MET A 1 10.35 10.32 -0.63
N PRO A 2 10.38 9.84 -1.86
CA PRO A 2 9.37 8.90 -2.34
C PRO A 2 9.55 7.50 -1.77
N LEU A 3 8.42 6.83 -1.53
CA LEU A 3 8.40 5.49 -0.98
C LEU A 3 7.53 4.57 -1.84
N LEU A 4 7.96 3.32 -1.96
CA LEU A 4 7.14 2.23 -2.48
C LEU A 4 6.74 1.36 -1.29
N CYS A 5 5.45 1.23 -1.04
CA CYS A 5 4.95 0.42 0.04
C CYS A 5 4.28 -0.83 -0.50
N LEU A 6 4.43 -1.92 0.22
CA LEU A 6 3.78 -3.19 -0.12
C LEU A 6 2.79 -3.57 0.97
N SER A 7 1.65 -4.07 0.54
CA SER A 7 0.62 -4.63 1.41
C SER A 7 -0.06 -5.76 0.67
N THR A 8 -0.66 -6.70 1.38
CA THR A 8 -1.46 -7.76 0.76
C THR A 8 -2.85 -7.75 1.37
N CYS A 9 -3.85 -8.15 0.59
CA CYS A 9 -5.23 -8.21 1.05
C CYS A 9 -5.93 -9.43 0.45
N PRO A 10 -7.10 -9.81 0.98
CA PRO A 10 -7.68 -11.11 0.63
C PRO A 10 -8.28 -11.19 -0.77
N ASP A 11 -8.73 -10.09 -1.34
CA ASP A 11 -9.43 -10.13 -2.63
C ASP A 11 -9.33 -8.80 -3.38
N ALA A 12 -9.74 -8.83 -4.64
CA ALA A 12 -9.66 -7.66 -5.52
C ALA A 12 -10.61 -6.54 -5.10
N GLU A 13 -11.76 -6.88 -4.53
CA GLU A 13 -12.73 -5.89 -4.08
C GLU A 13 -12.13 -5.07 -2.93
N THR A 14 -11.52 -5.73 -1.97
CA THR A 14 -10.83 -5.07 -0.86
C THR A 14 -9.68 -4.20 -1.37
N ALA A 15 -8.90 -4.74 -2.31
CA ALA A 15 -7.77 -4.02 -2.89
C ALA A 15 -8.24 -2.72 -3.57
N ALA A 16 -9.29 -2.81 -4.39
CA ALA A 16 -9.83 -1.66 -5.10
C ALA A 16 -10.34 -0.59 -4.13
N ARG A 17 -11.02 -1.01 -3.07
CA ARG A 17 -11.56 -0.11 -2.05
C ARG A 17 -10.45 0.62 -1.30
N ILE A 18 -9.43 -0.11 -0.88
CA ILE A 18 -8.27 0.48 -0.18
C ILE A 18 -7.53 1.45 -1.12
N ALA A 19 -7.26 1.02 -2.36
CA ALA A 19 -6.56 1.84 -3.34
C ALA A 19 -7.29 3.17 -3.57
N ARG A 20 -8.60 3.09 -3.76
CA ARG A 20 -9.41 4.28 -4.00
C ARG A 20 -9.37 5.25 -2.83
N ALA A 21 -9.55 4.75 -1.63
CA ALA A 21 -9.54 5.59 -0.43
C ALA A 21 -8.20 6.29 -0.25
N LEU A 22 -7.09 5.56 -0.41
CA LEU A 22 -5.77 6.13 -0.22
C LEU A 22 -5.46 7.24 -1.23
N VAL A 23 -5.87 7.05 -2.48
CA VAL A 23 -5.64 8.05 -3.54
C VAL A 23 -6.58 9.25 -3.35
N GLU A 24 -7.85 9.03 -3.06
CA GLU A 24 -8.80 10.12 -2.82
C GLU A 24 -8.37 11.01 -1.66
N GLU A 25 -7.82 10.41 -0.62
CA GLU A 25 -7.38 11.14 0.58
C GLU A 25 -5.95 11.67 0.46
N GLN A 26 -5.35 11.55 -0.70
CA GLN A 26 -3.97 12.03 -0.99
C GLN A 26 -2.91 11.42 -0.07
N LEU A 27 -3.18 10.22 0.43
CA LEU A 27 -2.21 9.45 1.20
C LEU A 27 -1.28 8.67 0.29
N ALA A 28 -1.69 8.43 -0.94
CA ALA A 28 -0.89 7.82 -1.99
C ALA A 28 -1.17 8.51 -3.31
N ALA A 29 -0.17 8.61 -4.15
CA ALA A 29 -0.34 9.17 -5.50
C ALA A 29 -0.89 8.13 -6.45
N CYS A 30 -0.52 6.88 -6.23
CA CYS A 30 -0.89 5.77 -7.11
C CYS A 30 -0.87 4.48 -6.31
N VAL A 31 -1.83 3.62 -6.57
CA VAL A 31 -1.83 2.26 -6.01
C VAL A 31 -2.12 1.29 -7.15
N ASN A 32 -1.18 0.40 -7.41
CA ASN A 32 -1.41 -0.73 -8.30
C ASN A 32 -1.82 -1.92 -7.44
N TRP A 33 -2.68 -2.78 -7.93
CA TRP A 33 -3.01 -4.02 -7.24
C TRP A 33 -2.97 -5.17 -8.23
N LEU A 34 -2.39 -6.26 -7.76
CA LEU A 34 -2.02 -7.40 -8.58
C LEU A 34 -2.56 -8.68 -7.95
N PRO A 35 -3.54 -9.33 -8.58
CA PRO A 35 -4.04 -10.61 -8.08
C PRO A 35 -3.06 -11.73 -8.40
N GLY A 36 -3.30 -12.91 -7.81
CA GLY A 36 -2.52 -14.10 -8.14
C GLY A 36 -1.28 -14.28 -7.29
N VAL A 37 -1.16 -13.56 -6.19
CA VAL A 37 -0.07 -13.76 -5.24
C VAL A 37 -0.45 -14.91 -4.32
N ASN A 38 0.47 -15.85 -4.12
CA ASN A 38 0.30 -16.94 -3.18
C ASN A 38 1.21 -16.68 -1.99
N SER A 39 0.64 -16.65 -0.80
CA SER A 39 1.38 -16.32 0.42
C SER A 39 1.42 -17.51 1.35
N THR A 40 2.61 -17.81 1.86
CA THR A 40 2.82 -18.83 2.89
C THR A 40 3.37 -18.12 4.12
N TYR A 41 2.70 -18.27 5.25
CA TYR A 41 3.09 -17.52 6.45
C TYR A 41 2.68 -18.26 7.72
N ARG A 42 3.29 -17.86 8.83
CA ARG A 42 2.97 -18.42 10.15
C ARG A 42 2.08 -17.44 10.90
N TRP A 43 0.98 -17.95 11.41
CA TRP A 43 0.04 -17.18 12.23
C TRP A 43 -0.48 -18.04 13.37
N GLN A 44 -0.28 -17.55 14.60
CA GLN A 44 -0.74 -18.24 15.81
C GLN A 44 -0.28 -19.71 15.88
N GLY A 45 1.00 -19.95 15.55
CA GLY A 45 1.62 -21.26 15.62
C GLY A 45 1.33 -22.20 14.45
N GLU A 46 0.55 -21.76 13.48
CA GLU A 46 0.18 -22.59 12.33
C GLU A 46 0.70 -21.99 11.02
N ILE A 47 0.93 -22.85 10.04
CA ILE A 47 1.32 -22.44 8.70
C ILE A 47 0.07 -22.30 7.85
N HIS A 48 -0.09 -21.15 7.22
CA HIS A 48 -1.20 -20.85 6.31
C HIS A 48 -0.69 -20.62 4.90
N GLU A 49 -1.51 -20.98 3.93
CA GLU A 49 -1.24 -20.73 2.53
C GLU A 49 -2.49 -20.13 1.91
N ASP A 50 -2.41 -18.91 1.45
CA ASP A 50 -3.57 -18.18 0.93
C ASP A 50 -3.26 -17.49 -0.38
N ALA A 51 -4.26 -17.40 -1.25
CA ALA A 51 -4.19 -16.54 -2.41
C ALA A 51 -4.50 -15.11 -1.96
N GLU A 52 -3.68 -14.17 -2.39
CA GLU A 52 -3.83 -12.78 -2.00
C GLU A 52 -3.66 -11.83 -3.18
N VAL A 53 -4.02 -10.58 -2.97
CA VAL A 53 -3.82 -9.49 -3.92
C VAL A 53 -2.74 -8.58 -3.34
N LEU A 54 -1.72 -8.29 -4.14
CA LEU A 54 -0.61 -7.43 -3.72
C LEU A 54 -0.92 -5.99 -4.08
N LEU A 55 -0.75 -5.10 -3.10
CA LEU A 55 -0.85 -3.67 -3.31
C LEU A 55 0.55 -3.07 -3.41
N LEU A 56 0.78 -2.28 -4.47
CA LEU A 56 2.00 -1.50 -4.64
C LEU A 56 1.60 -0.03 -4.52
N ILE A 57 1.97 0.58 -3.41
CA ILE A 57 1.50 1.91 -3.02
C ILE A 57 2.64 2.91 -3.15
N LYS A 58 2.46 3.95 -3.97
CA LYS A 58 3.47 4.99 -4.15
C LYS A 58 3.07 6.21 -3.34
N THR A 59 3.92 6.58 -2.39
CA THR A 59 3.66 7.69 -1.48
C THR A 59 4.96 8.42 -1.14
N THR A 60 4.93 9.26 -0.13
CA THR A 60 6.10 9.98 0.36
C THR A 60 6.30 9.69 1.84
N ARG A 61 7.52 9.92 2.32
CA ARG A 61 7.85 9.76 3.73
C ARG A 61 6.95 10.62 4.62
N GLU A 62 6.60 11.82 4.16
CA GLU A 62 5.77 12.77 4.90
C GLU A 62 4.36 12.26 5.14
N ARG A 63 3.84 11.43 4.23
CA ARG A 63 2.48 10.89 4.34
C ARG A 63 2.42 9.49 4.94
N PHE A 64 3.55 8.87 5.17
CA PHE A 64 3.60 7.45 5.56
C PHE A 64 2.85 7.14 6.86
N ASP A 65 3.04 7.94 7.90
CA ASP A 65 2.37 7.67 9.18
C ASP A 65 0.86 7.75 9.05
N ALA A 66 0.36 8.77 8.36
CA ALA A 66 -1.07 8.91 8.10
C ALA A 66 -1.60 7.75 7.24
N LEU A 67 -0.80 7.30 6.29
CA LEU A 67 -1.15 6.16 5.45
C LEU A 67 -1.26 4.88 6.29
N CYS A 68 -0.33 4.66 7.21
CA CYS A 68 -0.36 3.50 8.11
C CYS A 68 -1.65 3.46 8.91
N ASP A 69 -2.02 4.59 9.52
CA ASP A 69 -3.23 4.68 10.33
C ASP A 69 -4.48 4.39 9.50
N ARG A 70 -4.54 4.98 8.31
CA ARG A 70 -5.71 4.81 7.45
C ARG A 70 -5.82 3.41 6.89
N LEU A 71 -4.70 2.82 6.46
CA LEU A 71 -4.70 1.45 5.95
C LEU A 71 -5.16 0.47 7.02
N ALA A 72 -4.71 0.64 8.25
CA ALA A 72 -5.12 -0.21 9.36
C ALA A 72 -6.63 -0.14 9.61
N GLU A 73 -7.24 1.03 9.46
CA GLU A 73 -8.69 1.19 9.58
C GLU A 73 -9.46 0.49 8.45
N LEU A 74 -8.92 0.54 7.25
CA LEU A 74 -9.60 0.00 6.06
C LEU A 74 -9.39 -1.50 5.87
N HIS A 75 -8.32 -2.05 6.43
CA HIS A 75 -7.90 -3.42 6.17
C HIS A 75 -8.67 -4.41 7.04
N PRO A 76 -9.14 -5.54 6.47
CA PRO A 76 -9.91 -6.52 7.23
C PRO A 76 -9.08 -7.40 8.17
N TYR A 77 -7.77 -7.47 7.99
CA TYR A 77 -6.91 -8.31 8.83
C TYR A 77 -6.64 -7.66 10.18
N GLU A 78 -6.46 -8.50 11.20
CA GLU A 78 -6.08 -8.05 12.54
C GLU A 78 -4.70 -7.39 12.52
N VAL A 79 -3.76 -7.99 11.80
CA VAL A 79 -2.40 -7.47 11.64
C VAL A 79 -2.08 -7.39 10.15
N PRO A 80 -2.43 -6.28 9.48
CA PRO A 80 -2.15 -6.16 8.05
C PRO A 80 -0.67 -5.90 7.80
N GLU A 81 -0.18 -6.39 6.66
CA GLU A 81 1.17 -6.08 6.21
C GLU A 81 1.20 -4.66 5.66
N LEU A 82 2.20 -3.90 6.04
CA LEU A 82 2.55 -2.66 5.38
C LEU A 82 4.03 -2.40 5.62
N ILE A 83 4.81 -2.48 4.56
CA ILE A 83 6.25 -2.23 4.61
C ILE A 83 6.59 -1.21 3.54
N ALA A 84 7.64 -0.44 3.75
CA ALA A 84 8.04 0.63 2.85
C ALA A 84 9.50 0.50 2.44
N PHE A 85 9.75 0.79 1.17
CA PHE A 85 11.09 0.87 0.60
C PHE A 85 11.31 2.29 0.09
N GLU A 86 12.51 2.80 0.24
CA GLU A 86 12.86 4.09 -0.34
C GLU A 86 13.05 3.91 -1.85
N ILE A 87 12.44 4.80 -2.64
CA ILE A 87 12.66 4.83 -4.07
C ILE A 87 13.92 5.65 -4.32
N ALA A 88 15.01 4.97 -4.62
CA ALA A 88 16.31 5.62 -4.77
C ALA A 88 16.38 6.54 -5.99
N ARG A 89 15.72 6.15 -7.09
CA ARG A 89 15.76 6.87 -8.37
C ARG A 89 14.45 6.70 -9.12
N GLY A 90 14.11 7.70 -9.92
CA GLY A 90 12.96 7.63 -10.80
C GLY A 90 13.03 8.75 -11.83
N LEU A 91 12.16 8.69 -12.84
CA LEU A 91 12.02 9.79 -13.79
C LEU A 91 11.62 11.05 -13.04
N PRO A 92 12.35 12.16 -13.21
CA PRO A 92 12.06 13.39 -12.46
C PRO A 92 10.60 13.85 -12.56
N ALA A 93 10.01 13.81 -13.75
CA ALA A 93 8.62 14.22 -13.93
C ALA A 93 7.66 13.35 -13.13
N TYR A 94 7.92 12.04 -13.06
CA TYR A 94 7.08 11.11 -12.29
C TYR A 94 7.21 11.38 -10.79
N LEU A 95 8.43 11.56 -10.30
CA LEU A 95 8.67 11.83 -8.88
C LEU A 95 8.08 13.16 -8.43
N GLU A 96 8.13 14.17 -9.29
CA GLU A 96 7.48 15.46 -9.03
C GLU A 96 5.97 15.31 -8.95
N TRP A 97 5.39 14.54 -9.87
CA TRP A 97 3.96 14.24 -9.86
C TRP A 97 3.58 13.51 -8.57
N LEU A 98 4.36 12.51 -8.17
CA LEU A 98 4.12 11.73 -6.96
C LEU A 98 4.11 12.65 -5.73
N ALA A 99 5.09 13.53 -5.61
CA ALA A 99 5.17 14.47 -4.49
C ALA A 99 4.00 15.44 -4.48
N ARG A 100 3.60 15.94 -5.65
CA ARG A 100 2.50 16.90 -5.77
C ARG A 100 1.17 16.27 -5.36
N GLU A 101 0.91 15.03 -5.79
CA GLU A 101 -0.37 14.36 -5.54
C GLU A 101 -0.50 13.82 -4.10
N THR A 102 0.59 13.82 -3.35
CA THR A 102 0.59 13.43 -1.94
C THR A 102 0.86 14.60 -1.01
N ALA A 103 0.90 15.80 -1.54
CA ALA A 103 1.07 16.99 -0.71
C ALA A 103 -0.14 17.12 0.22
N ALA A 104 0.11 17.43 1.49
CA ALA A 104 -0.97 17.62 2.44
C ALA A 104 -1.85 18.79 2.01
N PRO A 105 -3.18 18.64 2.11
CA PRO A 105 -4.10 19.72 1.75
C PRO A 105 -3.97 20.91 2.65
#